data_ca19fb12c3decc496c8eea23048c898d
#
_entry.id   ca19fb12c3decc496c8eea23048c898d
#
_cell.length_a   1.000
_cell.length_b   1.000
_cell.length_c   1.000
_cell.angle_alpha   90.00
_cell.angle_beta   90.00
_cell.angle_gamma   90.00
#
_symmetry.space_group_name_H-M   'P 1'
#
loop_
_entity.id
_entity.type
_entity.pdbx_description
1 polymer ?
#
loop_
_entity_poly.entity_id
_entity_poly.type
_entity_poly.pdbx_seq_one_letter_code
_entity_poly.pdbx_strand_id
1 'polypeptide(L)'
;MSTLGGYDPHAGRNAHEANTPTLIPVPSLLRSLLSDHLDPGYAAATEAKAAGRRRTWWQAWAWQIGGALAIAAVFAAAVAQARSTAPGVRETQHVLSGSVKSAEAATNDAAARRDALARQVDAERRSRLGSDERGQVLLGNLDVANFAAATTPVIGPGLTITVTDPGMSKDLSDVSKERVAGSQQVILDRDLQLVVNSLWGSGAEAISVGGVRIGPNVTIRQAGGGILVDNQPISSPYVILAVGPPHSMKDIFDRSPGLQRLRLLETSYGVGVNVTSGDGLTLPAGSVRDVNFAKQIGPR
;
A
#
# COMPACT_ATOMS: atom_id res chain seq x y z
N MET A 1 30.08 -28.18 -44.84
CA MET A 1 29.90 -28.03 -43.38
C MET A 1 30.24 -26.58 -43.06
N SER A 2 29.24 -25.77 -42.81
CA SER A 2 29.46 -24.37 -42.47
C SER A 2 29.96 -24.30 -41.01
N THR A 3 31.16 -23.78 -40.82
CA THR A 3 31.70 -23.48 -39.50
C THR A 3 30.92 -22.33 -38.88
N LEU A 4 30.26 -22.61 -37.77
CA LEU A 4 29.58 -21.58 -36.97
C LEU A 4 30.62 -20.47 -36.62
N GLY A 5 30.34 -19.24 -37.04
CA GLY A 5 31.13 -18.08 -36.64
C GLY A 5 31.99 -17.44 -37.75
N GLY A 6 31.90 -17.87 -39.00
CA GLY A 6 32.56 -17.19 -40.14
C GLY A 6 34.10 -17.17 -40.08
N TYR A 7 34.71 -17.99 -39.25
CA TYR A 7 36.17 -18.10 -39.13
C TYR A 7 36.70 -19.16 -40.11
N ASP A 8 37.41 -18.72 -41.15
CA ASP A 8 38.16 -19.60 -42.04
C ASP A 8 39.59 -19.78 -41.47
N PRO A 9 39.95 -20.99 -40.97
CA PRO A 9 41.27 -21.22 -40.41
C PRO A 9 42.42 -21.13 -41.41
N HIS A 10 42.10 -20.98 -42.69
CA HIS A 10 43.09 -20.88 -43.78
C HIS A 10 43.12 -19.51 -44.46
N ALA A 11 42.25 -18.60 -44.11
CA ALA A 11 42.24 -17.27 -44.69
C ALA A 11 43.56 -16.51 -44.35
N GLY A 12 44.32 -16.17 -45.36
CA GLY A 12 45.55 -15.40 -45.19
C GLY A 12 46.86 -16.20 -45.09
N ARG A 13 46.81 -17.54 -45.39
CA ARG A 13 48.04 -18.39 -45.38
C ARG A 13 48.54 -18.63 -46.80
N ASN A 14 49.86 -18.43 -46.99
CA ASN A 14 50.54 -18.83 -48.18
C ASN A 14 50.75 -20.35 -48.19
N ALA A 15 50.92 -20.97 -49.39
CA ALA A 15 51.08 -22.42 -49.56
C ALA A 15 52.25 -23.05 -48.77
N HIS A 16 53.25 -22.22 -48.36
CA HIS A 16 54.40 -22.65 -47.56
C HIS A 16 54.12 -22.73 -46.06
N GLU A 17 53.02 -22.20 -45.59
CA GLU A 17 52.66 -22.20 -44.16
C GLU A 17 51.60 -23.22 -43.78
N ALA A 18 51.18 -24.05 -44.78
CA ALA A 18 50.04 -24.95 -44.60
C ALA A 18 50.25 -26.05 -43.52
N ASN A 19 51.49 -26.34 -43.11
CA ASN A 19 51.83 -27.36 -42.12
C ASN A 19 52.41 -26.83 -40.80
N THR A 20 52.41 -25.52 -40.57
CA THR A 20 52.89 -24.99 -39.28
C THR A 20 51.70 -24.91 -38.31
N PRO A 21 51.90 -25.31 -37.01
CA PRO A 21 50.86 -25.21 -36.01
C PRO A 21 50.45 -23.75 -35.81
N THR A 22 49.18 -23.46 -36.00
CA THR A 22 48.63 -22.14 -35.80
C THR A 22 48.54 -21.86 -34.32
N LEU A 23 49.46 -21.10 -33.81
CA LEU A 23 49.25 -20.36 -32.58
C LEU A 23 48.28 -19.22 -32.90
N ILE A 24 47.02 -19.41 -32.62
CA ILE A 24 46.02 -18.34 -32.70
C ILE A 24 46.41 -17.32 -31.62
N PRO A 25 46.81 -16.07 -31.97
CA PRO A 25 46.98 -15.05 -30.96
C PRO A 25 45.58 -14.50 -30.63
N VAL A 26 44.78 -15.33 -29.97
CA VAL A 26 43.62 -14.78 -29.28
C VAL A 26 44.19 -14.13 -28.03
N PRO A 27 44.08 -12.83 -27.85
CA PRO A 27 44.19 -12.27 -26.53
C PRO A 27 43.00 -12.83 -25.76
N SER A 28 43.14 -14.07 -25.27
CA SER A 28 42.09 -14.63 -24.44
C SER A 28 42.12 -13.82 -23.16
N LEU A 29 41.04 -13.13 -22.84
CA LEU A 29 40.79 -12.51 -21.55
C LEU A 29 41.17 -13.47 -20.40
N LEU A 30 40.97 -14.76 -20.59
CA LEU A 30 41.43 -15.83 -19.67
C LEU A 30 42.94 -15.93 -19.56
N ARG A 31 43.72 -15.72 -20.63
CA ARG A 31 45.18 -15.76 -20.56
C ARG A 31 45.74 -14.47 -19.97
N SER A 32 45.13 -13.33 -20.27
CA SER A 32 45.45 -12.06 -19.60
C SER A 32 45.13 -12.14 -18.10
N LEU A 33 43.97 -12.67 -17.72
CA LEU A 33 43.60 -12.90 -16.32
C LEU A 33 44.53 -13.92 -15.60
N LEU A 34 45.07 -14.91 -16.32
CA LEU A 34 45.99 -15.89 -15.73
C LEU A 34 47.44 -15.37 -15.68
N SER A 35 47.85 -14.46 -16.58
CA SER A 35 49.18 -13.87 -16.61
C SER A 35 49.31 -12.58 -15.84
N ASP A 36 48.24 -11.73 -15.85
CA ASP A 36 48.22 -10.43 -15.20
C ASP A 36 47.29 -10.35 -13.98
N HIS A 37 47.00 -11.52 -13.38
CA HIS A 37 46.09 -11.59 -12.22
C HIS A 37 46.73 -11.11 -10.91
N LEU A 38 48.03 -10.87 -10.92
CA LEU A 38 48.70 -10.30 -9.76
C LEU A 38 48.91 -8.81 -9.98
N ASP A 39 48.32 -8.02 -9.11
CA ASP A 39 48.57 -6.58 -8.98
C ASP A 39 50.10 -6.32 -9.02
N PRO A 40 50.62 -5.37 -9.79
CA PRO A 40 52.03 -5.00 -9.85
C PRO A 40 52.72 -4.89 -8.46
N GLY A 41 51.91 -4.58 -7.44
CA GLY A 41 52.36 -4.60 -6.04
C GLY A 41 52.80 -5.96 -5.51
N TYR A 42 52.20 -7.06 -5.98
CA TYR A 42 52.59 -8.42 -5.59
C TYR A 42 53.90 -8.87 -6.25
N ALA A 43 54.10 -8.50 -7.53
CA ALA A 43 55.36 -8.76 -8.23
C ALA A 43 56.53 -8.03 -7.55
N ALA A 44 56.36 -6.74 -7.26
CA ALA A 44 57.38 -5.96 -6.53
C ALA A 44 57.63 -6.49 -5.10
N ALA A 45 56.59 -7.00 -4.43
CA ALA A 45 56.74 -7.61 -3.10
C ALA A 45 57.50 -8.94 -3.11
N THR A 46 57.32 -9.76 -4.17
CA THR A 46 58.06 -11.02 -4.33
C THR A 46 59.51 -10.78 -4.68
N GLU A 47 59.82 -9.82 -5.55
CA GLU A 47 61.19 -9.40 -5.84
C GLU A 47 61.92 -8.79 -4.62
N ALA A 48 61.23 -7.97 -3.84
CA ALA A 48 61.74 -7.39 -2.62
C ALA A 48 62.06 -8.49 -1.56
N LYS A 49 61.24 -9.57 -1.52
CA LYS A 49 61.40 -10.71 -0.65
C LYS A 49 62.55 -11.60 -1.13
N ALA A 50 62.71 -11.81 -2.43
CA ALA A 50 63.81 -12.55 -3.03
C ALA A 50 65.17 -11.80 -2.88
N ALA A 51 65.17 -10.47 -2.89
CA ALA A 51 66.33 -9.61 -2.62
C ALA A 51 66.75 -9.54 -1.14
N GLY A 52 66.12 -10.33 -0.26
CA GLY A 52 66.52 -10.41 1.17
C GLY A 52 66.14 -9.16 1.99
N ARG A 53 65.39 -8.22 1.43
CA ARG A 53 64.91 -7.05 2.16
C ARG A 53 63.75 -7.49 3.10
N ARG A 54 64.08 -7.98 4.27
CA ARG A 54 63.11 -8.22 5.32
C ARG A 54 62.64 -6.87 5.85
N ARG A 55 61.35 -6.57 5.60
CA ARG A 55 60.66 -5.44 6.24
C ARG A 55 60.80 -5.63 7.75
N THR A 56 61.38 -4.66 8.46
CA THR A 56 61.50 -4.76 9.92
C THR A 56 60.14 -4.93 10.54
N TRP A 57 59.98 -5.80 11.53
CA TRP A 57 58.69 -6.10 12.14
C TRP A 57 57.99 -4.82 12.63
N TRP A 58 58.73 -3.82 13.03
CA TRP A 58 58.23 -2.50 13.40
C TRP A 58 57.49 -1.80 12.24
N GLN A 59 57.99 -1.90 11.04
CA GLN A 59 57.38 -1.30 9.85
C GLN A 59 56.07 -2.05 9.48
N ALA A 60 56.01 -3.36 9.65
CA ALA A 60 54.77 -4.12 9.45
C ALA A 60 53.69 -3.74 10.48
N TRP A 61 54.11 -3.61 11.76
CA TRP A 61 53.20 -3.15 12.83
C TRP A 61 52.72 -1.70 12.62
N ALA A 62 53.59 -0.78 12.18
CA ALA A 62 53.21 0.60 11.88
C ALA A 62 52.15 0.67 10.78
N TRP A 63 52.26 -0.14 9.72
CA TRP A 63 51.26 -0.24 8.66
C TRP A 63 49.96 -0.87 9.13
N GLN A 64 49.96 -1.86 9.98
CA GLN A 64 48.76 -2.45 10.57
C GLN A 64 48.03 -1.47 11.48
N ILE A 65 48.77 -0.77 12.34
CA ILE A 65 48.21 0.26 13.23
C ILE A 65 47.67 1.41 12.40
N GLY A 66 48.38 1.86 11.35
CA GLY A 66 47.91 2.92 10.45
C GLY A 66 46.62 2.53 9.72
N GLY A 67 46.56 1.29 9.21
CA GLY A 67 45.35 0.77 8.58
C GLY A 67 44.17 0.63 9.55
N ALA A 68 44.42 0.11 10.76
CA ALA A 68 43.41 0.00 11.79
C ALA A 68 42.86 1.39 12.25
N LEU A 69 43.74 2.37 12.37
CA LEU A 69 43.38 3.74 12.72
C LEU A 69 42.53 4.42 11.61
N ALA A 70 42.91 4.19 10.36
CA ALA A 70 42.13 4.70 9.22
C ALA A 70 40.70 4.10 9.18
N ILE A 71 40.60 2.79 9.39
CA ILE A 71 39.31 2.09 9.46
C ILE A 71 38.50 2.60 10.67
N ALA A 72 39.13 2.74 11.84
CA ALA A 72 38.47 3.26 13.04
C ALA A 72 37.98 4.70 12.85
N ALA A 73 38.73 5.55 12.15
CA ALA A 73 38.35 6.91 11.83
C ALA A 73 37.12 6.96 10.90
N VAL A 74 37.08 6.09 9.88
CA VAL A 74 35.93 5.99 8.97
C VAL A 74 34.67 5.52 9.74
N PHE A 75 34.81 4.52 10.60
CA PHE A 75 33.70 4.07 11.43
C PHE A 75 33.23 5.12 12.43
N ALA A 76 34.17 5.85 13.05
CA ALA A 76 33.84 6.94 13.96
C ALA A 76 33.10 8.08 13.22
N ALA A 77 33.55 8.44 12.02
CA ALA A 77 32.87 9.42 11.17
C ALA A 77 31.46 8.94 10.77
N ALA A 78 31.31 7.68 10.36
CA ALA A 78 30.04 7.09 10.01
C ALA A 78 29.05 7.06 11.20
N VAL A 79 29.53 6.71 12.40
CA VAL A 79 28.72 6.75 13.63
C VAL A 79 28.36 8.18 14.02
N ALA A 80 29.27 9.15 13.89
CA ALA A 80 28.99 10.56 14.14
C ALA A 80 27.93 11.09 13.18
N GLN A 81 28.04 10.75 11.89
CA GLN A 81 27.07 11.11 10.86
C GLN A 81 25.69 10.50 11.15
N ALA A 82 25.65 9.20 11.50
CA ALA A 82 24.39 8.53 11.84
C ALA A 82 23.72 9.15 13.08
N ARG A 83 24.51 9.56 14.08
CA ARG A 83 23.99 10.26 15.27
C ARG A 83 23.53 11.67 15.01
N SER A 84 24.12 12.38 14.05
CA SER A 84 23.69 13.74 13.68
C SER A 84 22.40 13.77 12.86
N THR A 85 22.13 12.71 12.05
CA THR A 85 20.90 12.63 11.24
C THR A 85 19.72 11.97 11.99
N ALA A 86 19.98 11.12 12.98
CA ALA A 86 18.94 10.42 13.75
C ALA A 86 17.98 11.34 14.54
N PRO A 87 18.41 12.47 15.16
CA PRO A 87 17.50 13.38 15.84
C PRO A 87 16.50 14.05 14.90
N GLY A 88 16.94 14.51 13.72
CA GLY A 88 16.09 15.21 12.76
C GLY A 88 14.95 14.34 12.20
N VAL A 89 15.21 13.06 11.94
CA VAL A 89 14.19 12.13 11.46
C VAL A 89 13.15 11.85 12.55
N ARG A 90 13.58 11.68 13.80
CA ARG A 90 12.67 11.45 14.94
C ARG A 90 11.83 12.68 15.23
N GLU A 91 12.41 13.86 15.18
CA GLU A 91 11.69 15.13 15.41
C GLU A 91 10.65 15.36 14.30
N THR A 92 11.02 15.14 13.05
CA THR A 92 10.08 15.21 11.91
C THR A 92 8.95 14.20 12.05
N GLN A 93 9.22 12.97 12.47
CA GLN A 93 8.20 11.97 12.72
C GLN A 93 7.28 12.36 13.88
N HIS A 94 7.82 12.93 14.96
CA HIS A 94 7.01 13.41 16.08
C HIS A 94 6.12 14.58 15.69
N VAL A 95 6.63 15.56 14.96
CA VAL A 95 5.85 16.70 14.46
C VAL A 95 4.76 16.21 13.50
N LEU A 96 5.09 15.31 12.57
CA LEU A 96 4.14 14.78 11.62
C LEU A 96 3.05 13.93 12.30
N SER A 97 3.43 13.06 13.24
CA SER A 97 2.46 12.26 14.00
C SER A 97 1.58 13.14 14.91
N GLY A 98 2.14 14.21 15.48
CA GLY A 98 1.39 15.19 16.23
C GLY A 98 0.38 15.95 15.37
N SER A 99 0.79 16.39 14.17
CA SER A 99 -0.09 17.09 13.24
C SER A 99 -1.21 16.18 12.70
N VAL A 100 -0.92 14.91 12.42
CA VAL A 100 -1.95 13.94 12.00
C VAL A 100 -2.95 13.71 13.13
N LYS A 101 -2.51 13.45 14.35
CA LYS A 101 -3.40 13.28 15.50
C LYS A 101 -4.26 14.51 15.79
N SER A 102 -3.69 15.72 15.66
CA SER A 102 -4.46 16.95 15.84
C SER A 102 -5.50 17.16 14.73
N ALA A 103 -5.16 16.81 13.49
CA ALA A 103 -6.09 16.87 12.36
C ALA A 103 -7.22 15.83 12.50
N GLU A 104 -6.91 14.61 12.95
CA GLU A 104 -7.91 13.59 13.27
C GLU A 104 -8.85 14.03 14.40
N ALA A 105 -8.31 14.57 15.48
CA ALA A 105 -9.12 15.10 16.57
C ALA A 105 -10.04 16.23 16.11
N ALA A 106 -9.52 17.18 15.32
CA ALA A 106 -10.32 18.27 14.77
C ALA A 106 -11.42 17.77 13.83
N THR A 107 -11.14 16.74 13.02
CA THR A 107 -12.12 16.10 12.12
C THR A 107 -13.21 15.39 12.94
N ASN A 108 -12.83 14.65 13.97
CA ASN A 108 -13.77 13.97 14.85
C ASN A 108 -14.67 14.95 15.61
N ASP A 109 -14.10 16.06 16.11
CA ASP A 109 -14.87 17.13 16.77
C ASP A 109 -15.84 17.80 15.81
N ALA A 110 -15.42 18.07 14.57
CA ALA A 110 -16.29 18.63 13.54
C ALA A 110 -17.45 17.68 13.19
N ALA A 111 -17.15 16.37 13.07
CA ALA A 111 -18.15 15.33 12.84
C ALA A 111 -19.16 15.27 14.01
N ALA A 112 -18.69 15.26 15.24
CA ALA A 112 -19.56 15.26 16.43
C ALA A 112 -20.47 16.49 16.50
N ARG A 113 -19.94 17.68 16.18
CA ARG A 113 -20.76 18.92 16.11
C ARG A 113 -21.81 18.86 15.00
N ARG A 114 -21.41 18.36 13.81
CA ARG A 114 -22.36 18.17 12.69
C ARG A 114 -23.50 17.25 13.11
N ASP A 115 -23.20 16.12 13.75
CA ASP A 115 -24.19 15.14 14.18
C ASP A 115 -25.11 15.71 15.28
N ALA A 116 -24.57 16.51 16.20
CA ALA A 116 -25.37 17.21 17.19
C ALA A 116 -26.35 18.22 16.57
N LEU A 117 -25.85 19.02 15.63
CA LEU A 117 -26.69 19.99 14.88
C LEU A 117 -27.76 19.28 14.03
N ALA A 118 -27.43 18.18 13.40
CA ALA A 118 -28.39 17.39 12.63
C ALA A 118 -29.53 16.89 13.54
N ARG A 119 -29.20 16.35 14.72
CA ARG A 119 -30.23 15.94 15.70
C ARG A 119 -31.10 17.11 16.19
N GLN A 120 -30.51 18.29 16.43
CA GLN A 120 -31.28 19.48 16.81
C GLN A 120 -32.24 19.93 15.70
N VAL A 121 -31.76 19.96 14.47
CA VAL A 121 -32.61 20.32 13.30
C VAL A 121 -33.77 19.33 13.13
N ASP A 122 -33.49 18.01 13.29
CA ASP A 122 -34.54 17.00 13.19
C ASP A 122 -35.57 17.12 14.32
N ALA A 123 -35.10 17.36 15.55
CA ALA A 123 -35.99 17.57 16.70
C ALA A 123 -36.88 18.80 16.49
N GLU A 124 -36.31 19.90 16.02
CA GLU A 124 -37.07 21.13 15.75
C GLU A 124 -38.08 20.97 14.60
N ARG A 125 -37.68 20.27 13.52
CA ARG A 125 -38.60 19.93 12.41
C ARG A 125 -39.76 19.07 12.92
N ARG A 126 -39.53 18.03 13.68
CA ARG A 126 -40.56 17.17 14.25
C ARG A 126 -41.47 17.93 15.20
N SER A 127 -40.93 18.83 16.03
CA SER A 127 -41.71 19.68 16.91
C SER A 127 -42.65 20.63 16.16
N ARG A 128 -42.14 21.29 15.11
CA ARG A 128 -42.93 22.28 14.36
C ARG A 128 -43.91 21.65 13.40
N LEU A 129 -43.55 20.55 12.73
CA LEU A 129 -44.40 19.92 11.73
C LEU A 129 -45.32 18.84 12.30
N GLY A 130 -45.03 18.32 13.48
CA GLY A 130 -45.82 17.25 14.10
C GLY A 130 -47.17 17.71 14.69
N SER A 131 -47.43 19.01 14.71
CA SER A 131 -48.63 19.60 15.33
C SER A 131 -49.89 19.51 14.50
N ASP A 132 -49.81 19.31 13.18
CA ASP A 132 -50.94 19.20 12.28
C ASP A 132 -50.81 18.00 11.31
N GLU A 133 -51.92 17.58 10.70
CA GLU A 133 -52.02 16.46 9.78
C GLU A 133 -51.12 16.65 8.55
N ARG A 134 -51.11 17.86 8.00
CA ARG A 134 -50.31 18.21 6.82
C ARG A 134 -48.80 18.16 7.12
N GLY A 135 -48.40 18.62 8.29
CA GLY A 135 -47.02 18.54 8.77
C GLY A 135 -46.57 17.09 8.97
N GLN A 136 -47.44 16.20 9.48
CA GLN A 136 -47.16 14.80 9.63
C GLN A 136 -46.94 14.08 8.29
N VAL A 137 -47.77 14.41 7.27
CA VAL A 137 -47.58 13.90 5.90
C VAL A 137 -46.24 14.36 5.32
N LEU A 138 -45.88 15.64 5.53
CA LEU A 138 -44.60 16.18 5.06
C LEU A 138 -43.39 15.51 5.76
N LEU A 139 -43.49 15.27 7.06
CA LEU A 139 -42.46 14.55 7.80
C LEU A 139 -42.28 13.12 7.27
N GLY A 140 -43.39 12.39 7.02
CA GLY A 140 -43.33 11.06 6.43
C GLY A 140 -42.64 11.03 5.08
N ASN A 141 -43.00 11.98 4.20
CA ASN A 141 -42.35 12.13 2.89
C ASN A 141 -40.85 12.47 3.02
N LEU A 142 -40.48 13.32 3.99
CA LEU A 142 -39.10 13.68 4.26
C LEU A 142 -38.29 12.47 4.78
N ASP A 143 -38.88 11.68 5.68
CA ASP A 143 -38.23 10.49 6.22
C ASP A 143 -37.96 9.47 5.10
N VAL A 144 -38.89 9.24 4.19
CA VAL A 144 -38.70 8.39 3.00
C VAL A 144 -37.62 8.96 2.07
N ALA A 145 -37.62 10.26 1.82
CA ALA A 145 -36.62 10.91 0.98
C ALA A 145 -35.20 10.84 1.61
N ASN A 146 -35.10 11.07 2.91
CA ASN A 146 -33.84 10.98 3.65
C ASN A 146 -33.28 9.55 3.64
N PHE A 147 -34.14 8.55 3.79
CA PHE A 147 -33.73 7.15 3.70
C PHE A 147 -33.20 6.82 2.29
N ALA A 148 -33.95 7.22 1.24
CA ALA A 148 -33.54 7.03 -0.15
C ALA A 148 -32.23 7.78 -0.49
N ALA A 149 -31.99 8.93 0.10
CA ALA A 149 -30.77 9.71 -0.03
C ALA A 149 -29.60 9.17 0.84
N ALA A 150 -29.82 8.12 1.63
CA ALA A 150 -28.89 7.56 2.61
C ALA A 150 -28.42 8.56 3.69
N THR A 151 -29.18 9.61 3.95
CA THR A 151 -28.84 10.66 4.94
C THR A 151 -29.30 10.32 6.36
N THR A 152 -29.94 9.17 6.56
CA THR A 152 -30.39 8.65 7.85
C THR A 152 -29.50 7.51 8.32
N PRO A 153 -29.03 7.50 9.58
CA PRO A 153 -28.34 6.33 10.13
C PRO A 153 -29.31 5.15 10.20
N VAL A 154 -28.80 3.96 10.02
CA VAL A 154 -29.61 2.73 10.04
C VAL A 154 -28.97 1.66 10.91
N ILE A 155 -29.80 0.80 11.50
CA ILE A 155 -29.39 -0.38 12.24
C ILE A 155 -30.22 -1.57 11.73
N GLY A 156 -29.57 -2.71 11.57
CA GLY A 156 -30.26 -3.92 11.14
C GLY A 156 -29.35 -5.13 11.07
N PRO A 157 -29.92 -6.31 10.78
CA PRO A 157 -29.14 -7.50 10.49
C PRO A 157 -28.43 -7.37 9.14
N GLY A 158 -27.36 -8.13 8.95
CA GLY A 158 -26.64 -8.07 7.67
C GLY A 158 -25.31 -8.79 7.67
N LEU A 159 -24.40 -8.35 6.79
CA LEU A 159 -23.07 -8.93 6.60
C LEU A 159 -21.98 -7.90 6.92
N THR A 160 -20.92 -8.39 7.53
CA THR A 160 -19.64 -7.68 7.69
C THR A 160 -18.60 -8.38 6.84
N ILE A 161 -18.02 -7.65 5.89
CA ILE A 161 -16.92 -8.11 5.04
C ILE A 161 -15.66 -7.34 5.46
N THR A 162 -14.64 -8.08 5.90
CA THR A 162 -13.34 -7.49 6.24
C THR A 162 -12.31 -7.95 5.24
N VAL A 163 -11.66 -6.99 4.59
CA VAL A 163 -10.60 -7.25 3.60
C VAL A 163 -9.30 -6.64 4.12
N THR A 164 -8.23 -7.45 4.18
CA THR A 164 -6.94 -7.04 4.75
C THR A 164 -5.84 -7.21 3.71
N ASP A 165 -5.07 -6.16 3.47
CA ASP A 165 -3.90 -6.24 2.59
C ASP A 165 -2.84 -7.20 3.16
N PRO A 166 -2.09 -7.93 2.29
CA PRO A 166 -1.03 -8.82 2.72
C PRO A 166 0.09 -8.05 3.43
N GLY A 167 0.65 -8.64 4.48
CA GLY A 167 1.72 -8.03 5.29
C GLY A 167 1.24 -7.17 6.46
N MET A 168 -0.06 -7.00 6.65
CA MET A 168 -0.66 -6.44 7.86
C MET A 168 -1.00 -7.56 8.85
N SER A 169 0.01 -8.27 9.34
CA SER A 169 -0.20 -9.23 10.42
C SER A 169 -0.62 -8.50 11.70
N LYS A 170 -1.64 -9.02 12.38
CA LYS A 170 -2.07 -8.55 13.71
C LYS A 170 -1.05 -8.83 14.83
N ASP A 171 0.06 -9.47 14.49
CA ASP A 171 1.10 -9.83 15.44
C ASP A 171 2.03 -8.63 15.66
N LEU A 172 1.66 -7.80 16.63
CA LEU A 172 2.46 -6.68 17.13
C LEU A 172 3.76 -7.12 17.84
N SER A 173 4.02 -8.42 17.94
CA SER A 173 5.21 -8.97 18.60
C SER A 173 6.43 -9.06 17.68
N ASP A 174 6.27 -8.92 16.36
CA ASP A 174 7.37 -8.99 15.41
C ASP A 174 7.80 -7.58 14.97
N VAL A 175 8.57 -6.94 15.83
CA VAL A 175 9.17 -5.60 15.62
C VAL A 175 10.12 -5.58 14.41
N SER A 176 10.45 -6.75 13.84
CA SER A 176 11.34 -6.91 12.70
C SER A 176 10.64 -6.79 11.35
N LYS A 177 9.30 -6.77 11.31
CA LYS A 177 8.53 -6.44 10.09
C LYS A 177 8.25 -4.95 10.03
N GLU A 178 9.31 -4.17 10.04
CA GLU A 178 9.31 -2.82 9.54
C GLU A 178 8.55 -2.81 8.20
N ARG A 179 7.53 -1.95 8.10
CA ARG A 179 6.82 -1.68 6.84
C ARG A 179 7.86 -1.48 5.76
N VAL A 180 8.09 -2.47 4.93
CA VAL A 180 8.93 -2.31 3.75
C VAL A 180 8.27 -1.18 2.96
N ALA A 181 8.95 -0.04 2.87
CA ALA A 181 8.54 1.07 2.03
C ALA A 181 8.43 0.52 0.61
N GLY A 182 7.18 0.25 0.16
CA GLY A 182 6.92 -0.44 -1.10
C GLY A 182 5.98 -1.65 -0.98
N SER A 183 5.35 -1.93 0.19
CA SER A 183 4.24 -2.89 0.22
C SER A 183 3.15 -2.36 -0.72
N GLN A 184 3.09 -2.95 -1.91
CA GLN A 184 2.10 -2.57 -2.92
C GLN A 184 0.73 -2.86 -2.32
N GLN A 185 -0.10 -1.80 -2.25
CA GLN A 185 -1.52 -1.96 -1.97
C GLN A 185 -2.08 -2.92 -3.02
N VAL A 186 -2.53 -4.10 -2.57
CA VAL A 186 -3.06 -5.14 -3.46
C VAL A 186 -4.52 -4.87 -3.77
N ILE A 187 -5.27 -4.39 -2.77
CA ILE A 187 -6.67 -4.04 -2.93
C ILE A 187 -6.80 -2.68 -3.61
N LEU A 188 -7.55 -2.64 -4.68
CA LEU A 188 -7.81 -1.45 -5.47
C LEU A 188 -9.25 -0.96 -5.27
N ASP A 189 -9.50 0.29 -5.62
CA ASP A 189 -10.82 0.90 -5.58
C ASP A 189 -11.88 0.10 -6.35
N ARG A 190 -11.53 -0.41 -7.54
CA ARG A 190 -12.40 -1.26 -8.37
C ARG A 190 -12.80 -2.58 -7.70
N ASP A 191 -11.93 -3.13 -6.84
CA ASP A 191 -12.25 -4.36 -6.11
C ASP A 191 -13.33 -4.07 -5.05
N LEU A 192 -13.21 -2.95 -4.33
CA LEU A 192 -14.24 -2.52 -3.38
C LEU A 192 -15.53 -2.09 -4.08
N GLN A 193 -15.46 -1.41 -5.24
CA GLN A 193 -16.63 -1.10 -6.05
C GLN A 193 -17.37 -2.37 -6.48
N LEU A 194 -16.64 -3.40 -6.91
CA LEU A 194 -17.23 -4.67 -7.31
C LEU A 194 -17.92 -5.38 -6.14
N VAL A 195 -17.31 -5.33 -4.94
CA VAL A 195 -17.92 -5.87 -3.70
C VAL A 195 -19.20 -5.12 -3.35
N VAL A 196 -19.18 -3.79 -3.36
CA VAL A 196 -20.36 -2.95 -3.06
C VAL A 196 -21.49 -3.23 -4.05
N ASN A 197 -21.18 -3.28 -5.36
CA ASN A 197 -22.17 -3.58 -6.38
C ASN A 197 -22.74 -5.00 -6.23
N SER A 198 -21.90 -5.97 -5.83
CA SER A 198 -22.34 -7.33 -5.54
C SER A 198 -23.26 -7.40 -4.32
N LEU A 199 -22.99 -6.62 -3.28
CA LEU A 199 -23.85 -6.54 -2.10
C LEU A 199 -25.20 -5.91 -2.42
N TRP A 200 -25.25 -4.83 -3.23
CA TRP A 200 -26.50 -4.28 -3.73
C TRP A 200 -27.30 -5.32 -4.53
N GLY A 201 -26.62 -6.05 -5.42
CA GLY A 201 -27.24 -7.12 -6.20
C GLY A 201 -27.68 -8.33 -5.33
N SER A 202 -27.14 -8.45 -4.13
CA SER A 202 -27.51 -9.52 -3.15
C SER A 202 -28.67 -9.11 -2.25
N GLY A 203 -29.24 -7.90 -2.41
CA GLY A 203 -30.37 -7.42 -1.64
C GLY A 203 -29.98 -6.60 -0.39
N ALA A 204 -28.80 -6.00 -0.37
CA ALA A 204 -28.48 -5.03 0.66
C ALA A 204 -29.37 -3.79 0.56
N GLU A 205 -29.84 -3.30 1.69
CA GLU A 205 -30.67 -2.09 1.82
C GLU A 205 -29.83 -0.87 2.19
N ALA A 206 -28.69 -1.09 2.81
CA ALA A 206 -27.74 -0.05 3.17
C ALA A 206 -26.33 -0.63 3.25
N ILE A 207 -25.33 0.16 2.78
CA ILE A 207 -23.93 -0.24 2.80
C ILE A 207 -23.08 0.90 3.36
N SER A 208 -22.03 0.56 4.12
CA SER A 208 -20.93 1.47 4.46
C SER A 208 -19.58 0.80 4.20
N VAL A 209 -18.58 1.61 3.83
CA VAL A 209 -17.21 1.16 3.57
C VAL A 209 -16.27 2.05 4.37
N GLY A 210 -15.47 1.45 5.24
CA GLY A 210 -14.54 2.19 6.12
C GLY A 210 -15.24 3.22 7.01
N GLY A 211 -16.49 2.95 7.45
CA GLY A 211 -17.28 3.87 8.23
C GLY A 211 -18.01 4.95 7.41
N VAL A 212 -17.87 4.98 6.08
CA VAL A 212 -18.53 5.95 5.21
C VAL A 212 -19.76 5.31 4.57
N ARG A 213 -20.95 5.92 4.77
CA ARG A 213 -22.20 5.45 4.16
C ARG A 213 -22.18 5.59 2.65
N ILE A 214 -22.54 4.53 1.94
CA ILE A 214 -22.68 4.56 0.49
C ILE A 214 -24.07 5.05 0.13
N GLY A 215 -24.13 6.19 -0.53
CA GLY A 215 -25.36 6.83 -1.03
C GLY A 215 -25.25 7.16 -2.51
N PRO A 216 -26.27 7.80 -3.10
CA PRO A 216 -26.38 8.03 -4.55
C PRO A 216 -25.21 8.75 -5.20
N ASN A 217 -24.48 9.59 -4.49
CA ASN A 217 -23.39 10.40 -5.04
C ASN A 217 -22.03 10.07 -4.41
N VAL A 218 -21.92 8.95 -3.71
CA VAL A 218 -20.67 8.52 -3.09
C VAL A 218 -19.80 7.82 -4.09
N THR A 219 -18.53 8.19 -4.12
CA THR A 219 -17.53 7.60 -5.00
C THR A 219 -16.51 6.81 -4.20
N ILE A 220 -16.09 5.67 -4.75
CA ILE A 220 -14.91 4.92 -4.29
C ILE A 220 -13.86 5.09 -5.37
N ARG A 221 -12.71 5.67 -5.03
CA ARG A 221 -11.64 5.95 -5.99
C ARG A 221 -10.27 5.85 -5.36
N GLN A 222 -9.27 5.56 -6.17
CA GLN A 222 -7.87 5.57 -5.75
C GLN A 222 -7.27 6.97 -5.95
N ALA A 223 -6.53 7.46 -4.96
CA ALA A 223 -5.77 8.70 -5.04
C ALA A 223 -4.57 8.67 -4.08
N GLY A 224 -3.42 9.14 -4.54
CA GLY A 224 -2.22 9.27 -3.71
C GLY A 224 -1.69 7.96 -3.09
N GLY A 225 -1.98 6.81 -3.72
CA GLY A 225 -1.59 5.51 -3.19
C GLY A 225 -2.52 4.95 -2.10
N GLY A 226 -3.68 5.56 -1.87
CA GLY A 226 -4.73 5.09 -0.97
C GLY A 226 -6.10 5.04 -1.63
N ILE A 227 -7.09 4.48 -0.95
CA ILE A 227 -8.48 4.46 -1.39
C ILE A 227 -9.25 5.56 -0.66
N LEU A 228 -10.03 6.30 -1.42
CA LEU A 228 -10.95 7.32 -0.90
C LEU A 228 -12.39 6.86 -1.11
N VAL A 229 -13.19 6.93 -0.06
CA VAL A 229 -14.64 6.77 -0.10
C VAL A 229 -15.27 8.11 0.26
N ASP A 230 -16.04 8.70 -0.64
CA ASP A 230 -16.59 10.06 -0.49
C ASP A 230 -15.53 11.10 -0.08
N ASN A 231 -14.35 11.06 -0.70
CA ASN A 231 -13.17 11.87 -0.38
C ASN A 231 -12.54 11.62 1.01
N GLN A 232 -13.03 10.65 1.79
CA GLN A 232 -12.43 10.25 3.06
C GLN A 232 -11.45 9.10 2.81
N PRO A 233 -10.19 9.21 3.26
CA PRO A 233 -9.21 8.14 3.11
C PRO A 233 -9.57 6.96 4.01
N ILE A 234 -9.52 5.77 3.44
CA ILE A 234 -9.66 4.52 4.17
C ILE A 234 -8.39 3.68 4.01
N SER A 235 -8.08 2.89 5.01
CA SER A 235 -6.90 2.01 5.04
C SER A 235 -7.28 0.59 5.42
N SER A 236 -6.40 -0.35 5.10
CA SER A 236 -6.53 -1.74 5.55
C SER A 236 -6.47 -1.85 7.09
N PRO A 237 -7.33 -2.66 7.72
CA PRO A 237 -8.34 -3.51 7.09
C PRO A 237 -9.57 -2.72 6.61
N TYR A 238 -10.01 -3.00 5.38
CA TYR A 238 -11.23 -2.40 4.80
C TYR A 238 -12.45 -3.13 5.35
N VAL A 239 -13.23 -2.44 6.15
CA VAL A 239 -14.46 -2.99 6.73
C VAL A 239 -15.66 -2.51 5.93
N ILE A 240 -16.43 -3.44 5.39
CA ILE A 240 -17.64 -3.19 4.64
C ILE A 240 -18.81 -3.78 5.43
N LEU A 241 -19.77 -2.94 5.79
CA LEU A 241 -21.01 -3.34 6.44
C LEU A 241 -22.15 -3.24 5.45
N ALA A 242 -22.98 -4.29 5.36
CA ALA A 242 -24.17 -4.32 4.53
C ALA A 242 -25.37 -4.78 5.36
N VAL A 243 -26.36 -3.91 5.51
CA VAL A 243 -27.64 -4.24 6.17
C VAL A 243 -28.61 -4.79 5.12
N GLY A 244 -29.31 -5.84 5.49
CA GLY A 244 -30.27 -6.54 4.64
C GLY A 244 -30.54 -7.95 5.18
N PRO A 245 -31.34 -8.80 4.49
CA PRO A 245 -31.67 -10.14 4.95
C PRO A 245 -30.43 -11.04 4.97
N PRO A 246 -29.84 -11.38 6.14
CA PRO A 246 -28.48 -11.90 6.24
C PRO A 246 -28.29 -13.25 5.54
N HIS A 247 -29.26 -14.15 5.62
CA HIS A 247 -29.14 -15.49 5.03
C HIS A 247 -29.18 -15.44 3.51
N SER A 248 -30.23 -14.87 2.92
CA SER A 248 -30.35 -14.77 1.46
C SER A 248 -29.28 -13.89 0.84
N MET A 249 -28.92 -12.78 1.50
CA MET A 249 -27.86 -11.91 1.06
C MET A 249 -26.50 -12.62 1.05
N LYS A 250 -26.21 -13.44 2.10
CA LYS A 250 -24.99 -14.24 2.16
C LYS A 250 -24.94 -15.28 1.05
N ASP A 251 -26.03 -16.00 0.83
CA ASP A 251 -26.11 -17.06 -0.19
C ASP A 251 -25.90 -16.52 -1.62
N ILE A 252 -26.39 -15.32 -1.89
CA ILE A 252 -26.21 -14.65 -3.19
C ILE A 252 -24.80 -14.07 -3.28
N PHE A 253 -24.33 -13.41 -2.22
CA PHE A 253 -23.02 -12.80 -2.18
C PHE A 253 -21.88 -13.82 -2.30
N ASP A 254 -22.04 -15.03 -1.70
CA ASP A 254 -21.05 -16.11 -1.78
C ASP A 254 -20.77 -16.56 -3.23
N ARG A 255 -21.74 -16.35 -4.13
CA ARG A 255 -21.63 -16.66 -5.57
C ARG A 255 -21.34 -15.42 -6.43
N SER A 256 -21.24 -14.27 -5.83
CA SER A 256 -21.10 -12.99 -6.54
C SER A 256 -19.70 -12.78 -7.14
N PRO A 257 -19.59 -11.99 -8.21
CA PRO A 257 -18.30 -11.62 -8.77
C PRO A 257 -17.40 -10.88 -7.77
N GLY A 258 -17.98 -10.12 -6.83
CA GLY A 258 -17.25 -9.41 -5.80
C GLY A 258 -16.48 -10.35 -4.88
N LEU A 259 -17.15 -11.36 -4.33
CA LEU A 259 -16.49 -12.33 -3.46
C LEU A 259 -15.53 -13.24 -4.24
N GLN A 260 -15.88 -13.66 -5.45
CA GLN A 260 -14.97 -14.44 -6.31
C GLN A 260 -13.67 -13.67 -6.59
N ARG A 261 -13.76 -12.37 -6.86
CA ARG A 261 -12.59 -11.52 -7.04
C ARG A 261 -11.73 -11.44 -5.77
N LEU A 262 -12.34 -11.26 -4.60
CA LEU A 262 -11.62 -11.24 -3.33
C LEU A 262 -10.94 -12.60 -3.05
N ARG A 263 -11.59 -13.73 -3.32
CA ARG A 263 -11.00 -15.07 -3.15
C ARG A 263 -9.83 -15.32 -4.10
N LEU A 264 -9.88 -14.77 -5.32
CA LEU A 264 -8.75 -14.80 -6.24
C LEU A 264 -7.56 -14.01 -5.68
N LEU A 265 -7.81 -12.82 -5.11
CA LEU A 265 -6.76 -12.01 -4.47
C LEU A 265 -6.20 -12.68 -3.22
N GLU A 266 -7.04 -13.36 -2.43
CA GLU A 266 -6.62 -14.16 -1.29
C GLU A 266 -5.63 -15.26 -1.71
N THR A 267 -5.97 -16.03 -2.75
CA THR A 267 -5.14 -17.14 -3.23
C THR A 267 -3.86 -16.66 -3.91
N SER A 268 -3.93 -15.56 -4.69
CA SER A 268 -2.80 -15.10 -5.52
C SER A 268 -1.85 -14.18 -4.79
N TYR A 269 -2.33 -13.39 -3.83
CA TYR A 269 -1.56 -12.32 -3.19
C TYR A 269 -1.58 -12.37 -1.66
N GLY A 270 -2.30 -13.32 -1.05
CA GLY A 270 -2.38 -13.44 0.41
C GLY A 270 -3.24 -12.36 1.08
N VAL A 271 -4.21 -11.80 0.37
CA VAL A 271 -5.22 -10.89 0.94
C VAL A 271 -6.07 -11.65 1.95
N GLY A 272 -6.27 -11.08 3.13
CA GLY A 272 -7.19 -11.65 4.10
C GLY A 272 -8.65 -11.29 3.76
N VAL A 273 -9.54 -12.29 3.69
CA VAL A 273 -10.98 -12.08 3.42
C VAL A 273 -11.81 -12.80 4.47
N ASN A 274 -12.60 -12.05 5.23
CA ASN A 274 -13.51 -12.56 6.23
C ASN A 274 -14.93 -12.03 5.98
N VAL A 275 -15.92 -12.91 5.98
CA VAL A 275 -17.34 -12.58 5.81
C VAL A 275 -18.12 -13.17 6.99
N THR A 276 -18.73 -12.29 7.77
CA THR A 276 -19.53 -12.68 8.95
C THR A 276 -20.91 -12.05 8.88
N SER A 277 -21.91 -12.71 9.45
CA SER A 277 -23.25 -12.15 9.65
C SER A 277 -23.39 -11.57 11.06
N GLY A 278 -24.23 -10.55 11.21
CA GLY A 278 -24.53 -9.91 12.48
C GLY A 278 -25.96 -9.36 12.50
N ASP A 279 -26.54 -9.28 13.70
CA ASP A 279 -27.96 -8.91 13.85
C ASP A 279 -28.19 -7.41 14.17
N GLY A 280 -27.15 -6.65 14.52
CA GLY A 280 -27.27 -5.26 14.91
C GLY A 280 -26.19 -4.37 14.32
N LEU A 281 -26.00 -4.44 12.99
CA LEU A 281 -25.03 -3.61 12.28
C LEU A 281 -25.53 -2.16 12.24
N THR A 282 -24.74 -1.25 12.77
CA THR A 282 -25.07 0.18 12.73
C THR A 282 -24.26 0.88 11.65
N LEU A 283 -24.95 1.53 10.72
CA LEU A 283 -24.37 2.31 9.64
C LEU A 283 -24.65 3.79 9.87
N PRO A 284 -23.67 4.67 9.68
CA PRO A 284 -23.84 6.12 9.86
C PRO A 284 -24.76 6.72 8.79
N ALA A 285 -25.17 7.96 9.00
CA ALA A 285 -25.76 8.78 7.97
C ALA A 285 -24.71 9.15 6.90
N GLY A 286 -25.12 9.22 5.66
CA GLY A 286 -24.32 9.74 4.55
C GLY A 286 -24.21 11.26 4.59
N SER A 287 -23.26 11.80 3.81
CA SER A 287 -23.09 13.23 3.63
C SER A 287 -24.21 13.81 2.76
N VAL A 288 -24.80 14.91 3.22
CA VAL A 288 -25.73 15.69 2.40
C VAL A 288 -24.95 16.56 1.43
N ARG A 289 -25.31 16.52 0.15
CA ARG A 289 -24.77 17.43 -0.87
C ARG A 289 -25.83 18.39 -1.34
N ASP A 290 -25.51 19.67 -1.35
CA ASP A 290 -26.37 20.68 -1.88
C ASP A 290 -26.46 20.59 -3.42
N VAL A 291 -27.67 20.65 -3.95
CA VAL A 291 -27.94 20.69 -5.37
C VAL A 291 -28.18 22.15 -5.76
N ASN A 292 -27.21 22.82 -6.37
CA ASN A 292 -27.28 24.24 -6.66
C ASN A 292 -27.82 24.56 -8.05
N PHE A 293 -27.70 23.66 -9.02
CA PHE A 293 -28.00 23.93 -10.43
C PHE A 293 -29.08 23.03 -11.02
N ALA A 294 -29.19 21.78 -10.54
CA ALA A 294 -30.19 20.86 -11.03
C ALA A 294 -31.58 21.22 -10.44
N LYS A 295 -32.61 21.21 -11.28
CA LYS A 295 -34.00 21.41 -10.88
C LYS A 295 -34.80 20.15 -11.17
N GLN A 296 -35.68 19.79 -10.25
CA GLN A 296 -36.55 18.64 -10.43
C GLN A 296 -37.53 18.93 -11.59
N ILE A 297 -37.60 18.00 -12.55
CA ILE A 297 -38.60 17.96 -13.59
C ILE A 297 -39.75 17.09 -13.05
N GLY A 298 -40.87 17.69 -12.74
CA GLY A 298 -42.06 17.00 -12.24
C GLY A 298 -43.33 17.62 -12.75
N PRO A 299 -44.48 16.95 -12.61
CA PRO A 299 -45.77 17.57 -12.95
C PRO A 299 -45.95 18.85 -12.13
N ARG A 300 -46.36 19.92 -12.84
CA ARG A 300 -46.71 21.20 -12.24
C ARG A 300 -48.01 21.07 -11.48
#